data_c0f2fad9528413a48f0096d311bf2226
#
_entry.id   c0f2fad9528413a48f0096d311bf2226
#
_cell.length_a   1.000
_cell.length_b   1.000
_cell.length_c   1.000
_cell.angle_alpha   90.00
_cell.angle_beta   90.00
_cell.angle_gamma   90.00
#
_symmetry.space_group_name_H-M   'P 1'
#
loop_
_entity.id
_entity.type
_entity.pdbx_description
1 polymer ?
#
loop_
_entity_poly.entity_id
_entity_poly.type
_entity_poly.pdbx_seq_one_letter_code
_entity_poly.pdbx_strand_id
1 'polypeptide(L)'
;MNEKEIRTIFGQNIKTFRSRRNWSQADLAEFANISINYLGDIERGKKWPHPDTLSRLADALEIRVFELFLDENNLDISLNNQTLMKRFIKDVSLTINKSLSLSVNQSIEHIQKQYNLDKNAKQYKTTPKTHGLVAETENN
;
A
#
# COMPACT_ATOMS: atom_id res chain seq x y z
N MET A 1 -18.82 -9.86 -6.23
CA MET A 1 -18.32 -8.59 -5.64
C MET A 1 -17.14 -8.10 -6.47
N ASN A 2 -17.20 -6.86 -6.94
CA ASN A 2 -16.13 -6.26 -7.74
C ASN A 2 -15.27 -5.31 -6.88
N GLU A 3 -14.15 -4.84 -7.40
CA GLU A 3 -13.21 -3.97 -6.69
C GLU A 3 -13.87 -2.67 -6.18
N LYS A 4 -14.74 -2.08 -6.98
CA LYS A 4 -15.45 -0.84 -6.64
C LYS A 4 -16.41 -1.05 -5.45
N GLU A 5 -17.12 -2.17 -5.43
CA GLU A 5 -18.01 -2.53 -4.31
C GLU A 5 -17.23 -2.71 -3.02
N ILE A 6 -16.09 -3.41 -3.07
CA ILE A 6 -15.23 -3.60 -1.89
C ILE A 6 -14.74 -2.25 -1.36
N ARG A 7 -14.29 -1.36 -2.23
CA ARG A 7 -13.84 -0.01 -1.84
C ARG A 7 -14.96 0.81 -1.20
N THR A 8 -16.17 0.68 -1.73
CA THR A 8 -17.33 1.41 -1.20
C THR A 8 -17.70 0.91 0.19
N ILE A 9 -17.81 -0.40 0.39
CA ILE A 9 -18.11 -1.01 1.70
C ILE A 9 -17.05 -0.59 2.72
N PHE A 10 -15.77 -0.75 2.36
CA PHE A 10 -14.65 -0.39 3.21
C PHE A 10 -14.69 1.09 3.63
N GLY A 11 -14.86 2.00 2.68
CA GLY A 11 -14.94 3.44 2.96
C GLY A 11 -16.14 3.82 3.83
N GLN A 12 -17.29 3.19 3.60
CA GLN A 12 -18.50 3.40 4.41
C GLN A 12 -18.30 2.90 5.85
N ASN A 13 -17.67 1.74 6.03
CA ASN A 13 -17.40 1.19 7.34
C ASN A 13 -16.46 2.11 8.15
N ILE A 14 -15.37 2.59 7.55
CA ILE A 14 -14.49 3.56 8.21
C ILE A 14 -15.30 4.77 8.69
N LYS A 15 -16.11 5.35 7.82
CA LYS A 15 -16.96 6.49 8.16
C LYS A 15 -17.95 6.16 9.29
N THR A 16 -18.54 4.97 9.28
CA THR A 16 -19.47 4.51 10.31
C THR A 16 -18.77 4.33 11.66
N PHE A 17 -17.65 3.63 11.70
CA PHE A 17 -16.87 3.44 12.94
C PHE A 17 -16.38 4.78 13.50
N ARG A 18 -15.91 5.68 12.64
CA ARG A 18 -15.52 7.04 13.03
C ARG A 18 -16.70 7.81 13.64
N SER A 19 -17.85 7.78 12.97
CA SER A 19 -19.05 8.51 13.41
C SER A 19 -19.61 7.98 14.71
N ARG A 20 -19.53 6.67 14.97
CA ARG A 20 -19.91 6.06 16.25
C ARG A 20 -19.08 6.58 17.44
N ARG A 21 -17.85 7.06 17.17
CA ARG A 21 -16.99 7.70 18.16
C ARG A 21 -17.18 9.21 18.24
N ASN A 22 -18.10 9.77 17.46
CA ASN A 22 -18.30 11.21 17.30
C ASN A 22 -17.04 11.95 16.81
N TRP A 23 -16.19 11.27 16.04
CA TRP A 23 -14.97 11.84 15.49
C TRP A 23 -15.21 12.52 14.15
N SER A 24 -14.51 13.64 13.93
CA SER A 24 -14.38 14.26 12.61
C SER A 24 -13.39 13.47 11.74
N GLN A 25 -13.34 13.77 10.44
CA GLN A 25 -12.28 13.23 9.59
C GLN A 25 -10.89 13.67 10.06
N ALA A 26 -10.76 14.87 10.63
CA ALA A 26 -9.51 15.37 11.17
C ALA A 26 -9.03 14.51 12.34
N ASP A 27 -9.91 14.17 13.28
CA ASP A 27 -9.57 13.36 14.44
C ASP A 27 -9.05 11.96 14.02
N LEU A 28 -9.79 11.27 13.15
CA LEU A 28 -9.35 9.94 12.69
C LEU A 28 -8.06 10.01 11.86
N ALA A 29 -7.90 11.05 11.04
CA ALA A 29 -6.69 11.23 10.26
C ALA A 29 -5.46 11.45 11.16
N GLU A 30 -5.60 12.22 12.24
CA GLU A 30 -4.58 12.43 13.25
C GLU A 30 -4.22 11.11 13.96
N PHE A 31 -5.20 10.39 14.50
CA PHE A 31 -4.97 9.11 15.19
C PHE A 31 -4.33 8.05 14.28
N ALA A 32 -4.72 8.00 13.00
CA ALA A 32 -4.14 7.07 12.04
C ALA A 32 -2.83 7.58 11.40
N ASN A 33 -2.37 8.79 11.75
CA ASN A 33 -1.20 9.45 11.17
C ASN A 33 -1.23 9.49 9.63
N ILE A 34 -2.33 10.02 9.08
CA ILE A 34 -2.53 10.24 7.64
C ILE A 34 -3.11 11.64 7.39
N SER A 35 -3.07 12.11 6.14
CA SER A 35 -3.71 13.37 5.81
C SER A 35 -5.24 13.26 5.76
N ILE A 36 -5.94 14.34 6.13
CA ILE A 36 -7.42 14.43 6.07
C ILE A 36 -7.91 14.17 4.64
N ASN A 37 -7.23 14.72 3.64
CA ASN A 37 -7.59 14.53 2.23
C ASN A 37 -7.49 13.06 1.82
N TYR A 38 -6.45 12.36 2.27
CA TYR A 38 -6.25 10.94 1.99
C TYR A 38 -7.33 10.08 2.66
N LEU A 39 -7.66 10.37 3.93
CA LEU A 39 -8.76 9.72 4.62
C LEU A 39 -10.09 9.96 3.89
N GLY A 40 -10.36 11.20 3.48
CA GLY A 40 -11.55 11.53 2.71
C GLY A 40 -11.65 10.77 1.38
N ASP A 41 -10.54 10.57 0.69
CA ASP A 41 -10.50 9.76 -0.54
C ASP A 41 -10.76 8.28 -0.27
N ILE A 42 -10.26 7.76 0.85
CA ILE A 42 -10.53 6.39 1.30
C ILE A 42 -12.02 6.22 1.63
N GLU A 43 -12.59 7.11 2.45
CA GLU A 43 -14.01 7.06 2.85
C GLU A 43 -14.96 7.16 1.63
N ARG A 44 -14.55 7.85 0.57
CA ARG A 44 -15.30 7.93 -0.71
C ARG A 44 -15.03 6.77 -1.66
N GLY A 45 -14.19 5.80 -1.28
CA GLY A 45 -13.81 4.68 -2.13
C GLY A 45 -12.94 5.07 -3.34
N LYS A 46 -12.40 6.29 -3.38
CA LYS A 46 -11.54 6.78 -4.47
C LYS A 46 -10.13 6.20 -4.40
N LYS A 47 -9.63 5.96 -3.20
CA LYS A 47 -8.30 5.41 -2.96
C LYS A 47 -8.38 4.16 -2.10
N TRP A 48 -7.46 3.24 -2.37
CA TRP A 48 -7.24 2.07 -1.54
C TRP A 48 -6.06 2.33 -0.60
N PRO A 49 -6.20 2.08 0.71
CA PRO A 49 -5.11 2.27 1.64
C PRO A 49 -4.01 1.21 1.46
N HIS A 50 -2.78 1.62 1.66
CA HIS A 50 -1.67 0.68 1.81
C HIS A 50 -1.91 -0.19 3.08
N PRO A 51 -1.42 -1.45 3.12
CA PRO A 51 -1.62 -2.35 4.26
C PRO A 51 -1.25 -1.75 5.62
N ASP A 52 -0.16 -0.99 5.68
CA ASP A 52 0.26 -0.26 6.88
C ASP A 52 -0.78 0.79 7.32
N THR A 53 -1.36 1.52 6.37
CA THR A 53 -2.44 2.47 6.65
C THR A 53 -3.71 1.76 7.13
N LEU A 54 -3.97 0.58 6.59
CA LEU A 54 -5.11 -0.25 6.96
C LEU A 54 -5.01 -0.70 8.43
N SER A 55 -3.81 -1.13 8.85
CA SER A 55 -3.52 -1.47 10.26
C SER A 55 -3.74 -0.25 11.16
N ARG A 56 -3.14 0.89 10.82
CA ARG A 56 -3.27 2.13 11.62
C ARG A 56 -4.71 2.61 11.75
N LEU A 57 -5.51 2.48 10.70
CA LEU A 57 -6.94 2.83 10.75
C LEU A 57 -7.70 1.87 11.69
N ALA A 58 -7.42 0.58 11.63
CA ALA A 58 -8.05 -0.41 12.51
C ALA A 58 -7.64 -0.20 13.97
N ASP A 59 -6.35 0.06 14.23
CA ASP A 59 -5.83 0.35 15.56
C ASP A 59 -6.43 1.64 16.13
N ALA A 60 -6.48 2.72 15.34
CA ALA A 60 -7.09 3.98 15.76
C ALA A 60 -8.59 3.80 16.08
N LEU A 61 -9.27 2.98 15.31
CA LEU A 61 -10.69 2.68 15.52
C LEU A 61 -10.91 1.57 16.57
N GLU A 62 -9.87 0.98 17.15
CA GLU A 62 -9.95 -0.11 18.14
C GLU A 62 -10.82 -1.29 17.65
N ILE A 63 -10.64 -1.66 16.38
CA ILE A 63 -11.35 -2.76 15.74
C ILE A 63 -10.36 -3.70 15.05
N ARG A 64 -10.82 -4.89 14.70
CA ARG A 64 -10.02 -5.81 13.88
C ARG A 64 -10.15 -5.44 12.41
N VAL A 65 -9.07 -5.60 11.65
CA VAL A 65 -9.01 -5.22 10.22
C VAL A 65 -10.17 -5.81 9.40
N PHE A 66 -10.59 -7.05 9.68
CA PHE A 66 -11.69 -7.68 8.93
C PHE A 66 -13.04 -6.98 9.14
N GLU A 67 -13.24 -6.30 10.28
CA GLU A 67 -14.48 -5.57 10.57
C GLU A 67 -14.69 -4.39 9.61
N LEU A 68 -13.60 -3.84 9.05
CA LEU A 68 -13.66 -2.82 8.01
C LEU A 68 -14.30 -3.31 6.70
N PHE A 69 -14.45 -4.61 6.53
CA PHE A 69 -14.98 -5.25 5.31
C PHE A 69 -16.34 -5.88 5.50
N LEU A 70 -16.92 -5.84 6.69
CA LEU A 70 -18.23 -6.38 6.95
C LEU A 70 -19.30 -5.46 6.35
N ASP A 71 -20.19 -6.00 5.54
CA ASP A 71 -21.37 -5.29 5.07
C ASP A 71 -22.47 -5.34 6.13
N GLU A 72 -22.57 -4.28 6.95
CA GLU A 72 -23.57 -4.20 8.02
C GLU A 72 -25.01 -4.23 7.50
N ASN A 73 -25.25 -3.86 6.25
CA ASN A 73 -26.58 -3.93 5.64
C ASN A 73 -26.97 -5.38 5.26
N ASN A 74 -25.99 -6.27 5.20
CA ASN A 74 -26.16 -7.70 4.94
C ASN A 74 -25.94 -8.56 6.20
N LEU A 75 -25.82 -7.97 7.38
CA LEU A 75 -25.69 -8.67 8.65
C LEU A 75 -27.01 -9.35 9.14
N ASP A 76 -28.05 -9.32 8.34
CA ASP A 76 -29.19 -10.27 8.47
C ASP A 76 -28.77 -11.70 8.05
N ILE A 77 -27.48 -11.94 8.05
CA ILE A 77 -26.88 -13.26 7.91
C ILE A 77 -27.06 -13.95 9.26
N SER A 78 -28.22 -14.60 9.42
CA SER A 78 -28.37 -15.66 10.43
C SER A 78 -27.08 -16.48 10.44
N LEU A 79 -26.62 -16.86 11.62
CA LEU A 79 -25.37 -17.61 11.92
C LEU A 79 -25.14 -18.89 11.08
N ASN A 80 -25.97 -19.17 10.09
CA ASN A 80 -25.91 -20.32 9.19
C ASN A 80 -25.13 -20.09 7.89
N ASN A 81 -24.58 -18.89 7.63
CA ASN A 81 -23.88 -18.61 6.38
C ASN A 81 -22.34 -18.56 6.51
N GLN A 82 -21.77 -19.55 7.21
CA GLN A 82 -20.31 -19.75 7.20
C GLN A 82 -19.70 -19.80 5.77
N THR A 83 -20.48 -20.24 4.80
CA THR A 83 -20.03 -20.35 3.40
C THR A 83 -19.89 -18.99 2.73
N LEU A 84 -20.81 -18.05 2.97
CA LEU A 84 -20.72 -16.69 2.42
C LEU A 84 -19.60 -15.89 3.08
N MET A 85 -19.44 -16.01 4.39
CA MET A 85 -18.34 -15.38 5.11
C MET A 85 -16.98 -15.93 4.64
N LYS A 86 -16.85 -17.23 4.43
CA LYS A 86 -15.63 -17.83 3.89
C LYS A 86 -15.31 -17.32 2.47
N ARG A 87 -16.32 -17.18 1.59
CA ARG A 87 -16.15 -16.59 0.26
C ARG A 87 -15.71 -15.14 0.35
N PHE A 88 -16.37 -14.33 1.14
CA PHE A 88 -16.04 -12.93 1.36
C PHE A 88 -14.59 -12.76 1.85
N ILE A 89 -14.21 -13.49 2.90
CA ILE A 89 -12.82 -13.47 3.41
C ILE A 89 -11.82 -13.88 2.33
N LYS A 90 -12.15 -14.90 1.54
CA LYS A 90 -11.30 -15.36 0.44
C LYS A 90 -11.13 -14.29 -0.64
N ASP A 91 -12.21 -13.63 -1.05
CA ASP A 91 -12.17 -12.61 -2.10
C ASP A 91 -11.40 -11.36 -1.65
N VAL A 92 -11.60 -10.93 -0.40
CA VAL A 92 -10.84 -9.84 0.22
C VAL A 92 -9.36 -10.20 0.32
N SER A 93 -9.04 -11.41 0.81
CA SER A 93 -7.66 -11.88 0.92
C SER A 93 -6.95 -11.93 -0.43
N LEU A 94 -7.63 -12.39 -1.49
CA LEU A 94 -7.09 -12.42 -2.84
C LEU A 94 -6.81 -11.01 -3.37
N THR A 95 -7.70 -10.06 -3.11
CA THR A 95 -7.53 -8.67 -3.54
C THR A 95 -6.37 -8.00 -2.82
N ILE A 96 -6.27 -8.19 -1.50
CA ILE A 96 -5.17 -7.67 -0.70
C ILE A 96 -3.84 -8.30 -1.14
N ASN A 97 -3.77 -9.61 -1.29
CA ASN A 97 -2.56 -10.31 -1.71
C ASN A 97 -2.09 -9.87 -3.11
N LYS A 98 -3.02 -9.67 -4.04
CA LYS A 98 -2.70 -9.15 -5.37
C LYS A 98 -2.11 -7.74 -5.30
N SER A 99 -2.71 -6.85 -4.51
CA SER A 99 -2.21 -5.48 -4.33
C SER A 99 -0.84 -5.45 -3.64
N LEU A 100 -0.64 -6.30 -2.62
CA LEU A 100 0.64 -6.48 -1.94
C LEU A 100 1.73 -6.97 -2.89
N SER A 101 1.44 -8.03 -3.66
CA SER A 101 2.39 -8.59 -4.61
C SER A 101 2.83 -7.57 -5.66
N LEU A 102 1.91 -6.77 -6.18
CA LEU A 102 2.22 -5.68 -7.11
C LEU A 102 3.12 -4.62 -6.48
N SER A 103 2.80 -4.18 -5.25
CA SER A 103 3.59 -3.17 -4.55
C SER A 103 5.00 -3.67 -4.20
N VAL A 104 5.12 -4.91 -3.74
CA VAL A 104 6.41 -5.54 -3.43
C VAL A 104 7.25 -5.69 -4.69
N ASN A 105 6.67 -6.18 -5.80
CA ASN A 105 7.40 -6.33 -7.05
C ASN A 105 7.89 -4.99 -7.60
N GLN A 106 7.07 -3.94 -7.57
CA GLN A 106 7.50 -2.59 -7.95
C GLN A 106 8.64 -2.08 -7.09
N SER A 107 8.60 -2.33 -5.78
CA SER A 107 9.68 -1.95 -4.87
C SER A 107 10.98 -2.71 -5.16
N ILE A 108 10.89 -4.02 -5.45
CA ILE A 108 12.04 -4.85 -5.81
C ILE A 108 12.65 -4.36 -7.12
N GLU A 109 11.85 -4.11 -8.14
CA GLU A 109 12.31 -3.56 -9.42
C GLU A 109 13.03 -2.22 -9.26
N HIS A 110 12.49 -1.34 -8.41
CA HIS A 110 13.11 -0.05 -8.12
C HIS A 110 14.48 -0.22 -7.45
N ILE A 111 14.57 -1.09 -6.45
CA ILE A 111 15.83 -1.38 -5.74
C ILE A 111 16.86 -2.00 -6.69
N GLN A 112 16.45 -2.96 -7.54
CA GLN A 112 17.33 -3.59 -8.52
C GLN A 112 17.86 -2.57 -9.53
N LYS A 113 17.00 -1.66 -9.99
CA LYS A 113 17.39 -0.58 -10.91
C LYS A 113 18.41 0.34 -10.27
N GLN A 114 18.22 0.76 -9.02
CA GLN A 114 19.19 1.58 -8.28
C GLN A 114 20.52 0.83 -8.08
N TYR A 115 20.49 -0.42 -7.66
CA TYR A 115 21.68 -1.23 -7.47
C TYR A 115 22.51 -1.35 -8.76
N ASN A 116 21.86 -1.57 -9.90
CA ASN A 116 22.53 -1.67 -11.19
C ASN A 116 23.14 -0.32 -11.65
N LEU A 117 22.46 0.80 -11.35
CA LEU A 117 22.99 2.14 -11.61
C LEU A 117 24.25 2.41 -10.80
N ASP A 118 24.25 2.07 -9.50
CA ASP A 118 25.40 2.24 -8.62
C ASP A 118 26.58 1.34 -9.02
N LYS A 119 26.30 0.11 -9.44
CA LYS A 119 27.31 -0.83 -9.93
C LYS A 119 28.00 -0.30 -11.19
N ASN A 120 27.22 0.21 -12.15
CA ASN A 120 27.74 0.80 -13.36
C ASN A 120 28.56 2.08 -13.08
N ALA A 121 28.07 2.94 -12.18
CA ALA A 121 28.78 4.17 -11.80
C ALA A 121 30.15 3.87 -11.13
N LYS A 122 30.25 2.78 -10.36
CA LYS A 122 31.52 2.33 -9.77
C LYS A 122 32.48 1.77 -10.83
N GLN A 123 31.99 1.10 -11.87
CA GLN A 123 32.81 0.53 -12.93
C GLN A 123 33.48 1.62 -13.79
N TYR A 124 32.83 2.73 -14.03
CA TYR A 124 33.42 3.89 -14.76
C TYR A 124 34.47 4.64 -13.96
N LYS A 125 34.52 4.52 -12.62
CA LYS A 125 35.51 5.15 -11.77
C LYS A 125 36.82 4.37 -11.66
N THR A 126 36.84 3.11 -12.09
CA THR A 126 37.97 2.19 -11.92
C THR A 126 38.82 1.98 -13.18
N THR A 127 38.53 2.65 -14.32
CA THR A 127 39.40 2.62 -15.51
C THR A 127 40.54 3.60 -15.32
N PRO A 128 41.81 3.18 -15.22
CA PRO A 128 42.92 4.07 -15.13
C PRO A 128 43.07 4.82 -16.46
N LYS A 129 43.19 6.15 -16.39
CA LYS A 129 43.64 6.95 -17.54
C LYS A 129 45.06 6.53 -17.86
N THR A 130 45.26 5.72 -18.88
CA THR A 130 46.58 5.52 -19.48
C THR A 130 47.03 6.82 -20.12
N HIS A 131 47.89 7.54 -19.42
CA HIS A 131 48.68 8.60 -20.04
C HIS A 131 49.64 7.92 -21.03
N GLY A 132 49.43 8.17 -22.32
CA GLY A 132 50.41 7.84 -23.34
C GLY A 132 51.66 8.67 -23.13
N LEU A 133 52.74 8.04 -22.70
CA LEU A 133 54.08 8.60 -22.80
C LEU A 133 54.46 8.58 -24.28
N VAL A 134 54.54 9.76 -24.86
CA VAL A 134 55.21 9.97 -26.16
C VAL A 134 56.69 9.97 -25.86
N ALA A 135 57.37 8.94 -26.33
CA ALA A 135 58.84 8.92 -26.32
C ALA A 135 59.32 9.75 -27.50
N GLU A 136 59.90 10.90 -27.20
CA GLU A 136 60.76 11.63 -28.16
C GLU A 136 62.09 10.88 -28.29
N THR A 137 62.32 10.33 -29.45
CA THR A 137 63.68 9.88 -29.84
C THR A 137 64.38 11.02 -30.49
N GLU A 138 65.32 11.65 -29.79
CA GLU A 138 66.33 12.47 -30.41
C GLU A 138 67.29 11.57 -31.13
N ASN A 139 67.52 11.91 -32.43
CA ASN A 139 68.62 11.43 -33.25
C ASN A 139 69.78 12.42 -33.28
N ASN A 140 70.92 11.88 -33.00
CA ASN A 140 72.20 12.50 -33.39
C ASN A 140 72.76 11.73 -34.54
#